data_32c117c50c89165b01eec26423586086
#
_entry.id   32c117c50c89165b01eec26423586086
#
_cell.length_a   1.000
_cell.length_b   1.000
_cell.length_c   1.000
_cell.angle_alpha   90.00
_cell.angle_beta   90.00
_cell.angle_gamma   90.00
#
_symmetry.space_group_name_H-M   'P 1'
#
loop_
_entity.id
_entity.type
_entity.pdbx_description
1 polymer ?
#
loop_
_entity_poly.entity_id
_entity_poly.type
_entity_poly.pdbx_seq_one_letter_code
_entity_poly.pdbx_strand_id
1 'polypeptide(L)'
;MTTEEKLAMIKTIMGPDAPDDETISSYLTLAKTEILQWRFSYSPDDMPEDVPPAYEMTQVYAVVNGFTQRGLEVQSVSIENGIHRHFDFTDMTRYIRQNVIAYAKV
;
A
#
# COMPACT_ATOMS: atom_id res chain seq x y z
N MET A 1 -11.23 -10.62 1.50
CA MET A 1 -11.36 -9.95 0.19
C MET A 1 -10.41 -10.55 -0.82
N THR A 2 -10.88 -10.74 -2.02
CA THR A 2 -10.00 -11.17 -3.11
C THR A 2 -9.22 -9.98 -3.65
N THR A 3 -8.18 -10.24 -4.43
CA THR A 3 -7.44 -9.19 -5.12
C THR A 3 -8.36 -8.38 -6.02
N GLU A 4 -9.28 -9.05 -6.70
CA GLU A 4 -10.23 -8.40 -7.59
C GLU A 4 -11.17 -7.47 -6.84
N GLU A 5 -11.60 -7.85 -5.65
CA GLU A 5 -12.44 -7.00 -4.82
C GLU A 5 -11.68 -5.77 -4.34
N LYS A 6 -10.43 -5.95 -3.95
CA LYS A 6 -9.58 -4.83 -3.53
C LYS A 6 -9.33 -3.87 -4.67
N LEU A 7 -9.08 -4.41 -5.86
CA LEU A 7 -8.87 -3.61 -7.06
C LEU A 7 -10.11 -2.79 -7.40
N ALA A 8 -11.27 -3.41 -7.37
CA ALA A 8 -12.53 -2.73 -7.63
C ALA A 8 -12.78 -1.61 -6.61
N MET A 9 -12.48 -1.86 -5.36
CA MET A 9 -12.64 -0.87 -4.30
C MET A 9 -11.74 0.33 -4.51
N ILE A 10 -10.49 0.10 -4.88
CA ILE A 10 -9.53 1.19 -5.16
C ILE A 10 -10.05 2.03 -6.33
N LYS A 11 -10.53 1.40 -7.38
CA LYS A 11 -11.09 2.12 -8.53
C LYS A 11 -12.29 2.97 -8.13
N THR A 12 -13.14 2.44 -7.27
CA THR A 12 -14.30 3.17 -6.77
C THR A 12 -13.89 4.38 -5.95
N ILE A 13 -12.91 4.23 -5.07
CA ILE A 13 -12.44 5.31 -4.21
C ILE A 13 -11.77 6.40 -5.03
N MET A 14 -10.94 6.02 -5.98
CA MET A 14 -10.17 7.00 -6.77
C MET A 14 -10.96 7.58 -7.94
N GLY A 15 -11.99 6.87 -8.40
CA GLY A 15 -12.80 7.34 -9.51
C GLY A 15 -12.02 7.42 -10.81
N PRO A 16 -12.23 8.46 -11.62
CA PRO A 16 -11.60 8.56 -12.93
C PRO A 16 -10.09 8.73 -12.90
N ASP A 17 -9.53 9.03 -11.73
CA ASP A 17 -8.08 9.18 -11.56
C ASP A 17 -7.37 7.87 -11.25
N ALA A 18 -8.11 6.78 -11.19
CA ALA A 18 -7.53 5.48 -10.86
C ALA A 18 -6.55 5.03 -11.96
N PRO A 19 -5.38 4.50 -11.57
CA PRO A 19 -4.45 3.91 -12.54
C PRO A 19 -5.04 2.67 -13.20
N ASP A 20 -4.31 2.10 -14.14
CA ASP A 20 -4.74 0.86 -14.77
C ASP A 20 -4.65 -0.32 -13.81
N ASP A 21 -5.35 -1.40 -14.15
CA ASP A 21 -5.48 -2.57 -13.28
C ASP A 21 -4.13 -3.18 -12.93
N GLU A 22 -3.23 -3.23 -13.89
CA GLU A 22 -1.91 -3.83 -13.68
C GLU A 22 -1.10 -3.03 -12.66
N THR A 23 -1.14 -1.72 -12.75
CA THR A 23 -0.46 -0.85 -11.79
C THR A 23 -1.05 -1.01 -10.40
N ILE A 24 -2.38 -1.02 -10.29
CA ILE A 24 -3.05 -1.22 -9.00
C ILE A 24 -2.67 -2.56 -8.40
N SER A 25 -2.67 -3.61 -9.21
CA SER A 25 -2.32 -4.95 -8.75
C SER A 25 -0.88 -5.02 -8.23
N SER A 26 0.03 -4.35 -8.91
CA SER A 26 1.43 -4.29 -8.47
C SER A 26 1.56 -3.60 -7.12
N TYR A 27 0.85 -2.50 -6.93
CA TYR A 27 0.88 -1.79 -5.65
C TYR A 27 0.21 -2.58 -4.53
N LEU A 28 -0.86 -3.33 -4.85
CA LEU A 28 -1.47 -4.22 -3.88
C LEU A 28 -0.48 -5.29 -3.40
N THR A 29 0.31 -5.84 -4.32
CA THR A 29 1.32 -6.82 -3.96
C THR A 29 2.41 -6.21 -3.09
N LEU A 30 2.87 -5.00 -3.42
CA LEU A 30 3.85 -4.30 -2.61
C LEU A 30 3.32 -4.00 -1.22
N ALA A 31 2.08 -3.53 -1.13
CA ALA A 31 1.45 -3.24 0.16
C ALA A 31 1.31 -4.51 0.99
N LYS A 32 0.90 -5.60 0.37
CA LYS A 32 0.81 -6.89 1.05
C LYS A 32 2.15 -7.28 1.65
N THR A 33 3.20 -7.21 0.86
CA THR A 33 4.54 -7.57 1.31
C THR A 33 4.96 -6.71 2.49
N GLU A 34 4.75 -5.41 2.42
CA GLU A 34 5.13 -4.51 3.50
C GLU A 34 4.31 -4.74 4.77
N ILE A 35 3.01 -4.97 4.64
CA ILE A 35 2.16 -5.26 5.78
C ILE A 35 2.62 -6.53 6.48
N LEU A 36 2.86 -7.59 5.72
CA LEU A 36 3.28 -8.87 6.30
C LEU A 36 4.65 -8.76 6.94
N GLN A 37 5.59 -8.10 6.29
CA GLN A 37 6.92 -7.93 6.85
C GLN A 37 6.91 -7.09 8.12
N TRP A 38 6.09 -6.06 8.17
CA TRP A 38 5.99 -5.22 9.35
C TRP A 38 5.22 -5.92 10.48
N ARG A 39 4.07 -6.51 10.16
CA ARG A 39 3.23 -7.19 11.16
C ARG A 39 3.98 -8.36 11.80
N PHE A 40 4.72 -9.11 11.02
CA PHE A 40 5.41 -10.32 11.48
C PHE A 40 6.93 -10.15 11.57
N SER A 41 7.39 -8.92 11.76
CA SER A 41 8.82 -8.64 11.82
C SER A 41 9.53 -9.37 12.98
N TYR A 42 8.81 -9.64 14.05
CA TYR A 42 9.34 -10.35 15.21
C TYR A 42 8.97 -11.83 15.22
N SER A 43 8.19 -12.29 14.28
CA SER A 43 7.73 -13.67 14.21
C SER A 43 7.56 -14.10 12.76
N PRO A 44 8.65 -14.12 11.97
CA PRO A 44 8.55 -14.42 10.54
C PRO A 44 8.01 -15.80 10.24
N ASP A 45 8.16 -16.75 11.15
CA ASP A 45 7.63 -18.10 10.96
C ASP A 45 6.11 -18.18 11.05
N ASP A 46 5.49 -17.15 11.62
CA ASP A 46 4.03 -17.08 11.74
C ASP A 46 3.39 -16.30 10.59
N MET A 47 4.19 -15.85 9.63
CA MET A 47 3.70 -15.01 8.54
C MET A 47 2.77 -15.81 7.62
N PRO A 48 1.52 -15.36 7.43
CA PRO A 48 0.60 -16.01 6.51
C PRO A 48 0.93 -15.67 5.06
N GLU A 49 0.25 -16.33 4.14
CA GLU A 49 0.45 -16.06 2.71
C GLU A 49 -0.26 -14.80 2.25
N ASP A 50 -1.24 -14.34 2.99
CA ASP A 50 -2.04 -13.17 2.59
C ASP A 50 -2.28 -12.27 3.78
N VAL A 51 -2.75 -11.06 3.49
CA VAL A 51 -3.04 -10.04 4.50
C VAL A 51 -4.14 -10.55 5.43
N PRO A 52 -3.94 -10.49 6.75
CA PRO A 52 -5.01 -10.83 7.68
C PRO A 52 -6.25 -9.98 7.47
N PRO A 53 -7.45 -10.54 7.69
CA PRO A 53 -8.69 -9.78 7.45
C PRO A 53 -8.74 -8.43 8.15
N ALA A 54 -8.14 -8.32 9.33
CA ALA A 54 -8.11 -7.06 10.07
C ALA A 54 -7.37 -5.94 9.32
N TYR A 55 -6.49 -6.29 8.39
CA TYR A 55 -5.66 -5.31 7.69
C TYR A 55 -5.95 -5.21 6.20
N GLU A 56 -7.01 -5.85 5.72
CA GLU A 56 -7.35 -5.79 4.29
C GLU A 56 -7.67 -4.36 3.85
N MET A 57 -8.46 -3.64 4.65
CA MET A 57 -8.77 -2.25 4.32
C MET A 57 -7.54 -1.35 4.48
N THR A 58 -6.64 -1.68 5.41
CA THR A 58 -5.37 -0.98 5.54
C THR A 58 -4.57 -1.10 4.24
N GLN A 59 -4.55 -2.29 3.65
CA GLN A 59 -3.89 -2.51 2.37
C GLN A 59 -4.50 -1.63 1.27
N VAL A 60 -5.82 -1.61 1.18
CA VAL A 60 -6.53 -0.81 0.17
C VAL A 60 -6.21 0.68 0.34
N TYR A 61 -6.34 1.19 1.56
CA TYR A 61 -6.09 2.61 1.81
C TYR A 61 -4.61 2.98 1.65
N ALA A 62 -3.70 2.07 1.95
CA ALA A 62 -2.28 2.30 1.73
C ALA A 62 -2.00 2.52 0.25
N VAL A 63 -2.58 1.68 -0.60
CA VAL A 63 -2.41 1.80 -2.04
C VAL A 63 -3.01 3.12 -2.55
N VAL A 64 -4.22 3.45 -2.10
CA VAL A 64 -4.86 4.73 -2.48
C VAL A 64 -4.00 5.90 -2.04
N ASN A 65 -3.48 5.83 -0.81
CA ASN A 65 -2.62 6.89 -0.27
C ASN A 65 -1.36 7.06 -1.13
N GLY A 66 -0.74 5.95 -1.52
CA GLY A 66 0.44 5.98 -2.37
C GLY A 66 0.17 6.66 -3.71
N PHE A 67 -0.95 6.34 -4.34
CA PHE A 67 -1.31 6.97 -5.61
C PHE A 67 -1.66 8.44 -5.46
N THR A 68 -2.37 8.78 -4.40
CA THR A 68 -2.77 10.17 -4.16
C THR A 68 -1.55 11.06 -3.92
N GLN A 69 -0.63 10.61 -3.10
CA GLN A 69 0.58 11.37 -2.83
C GLN A 69 1.47 11.44 -4.06
N ARG A 70 1.55 10.35 -4.82
CA ARG A 70 2.28 10.33 -6.07
C ARG A 70 1.75 11.38 -7.04
N GLY A 71 0.43 11.51 -7.13
CA GLY A 71 -0.19 12.51 -7.99
C GLY A 71 0.18 13.93 -7.58
N LEU A 72 0.18 14.21 -6.28
CA LEU A 72 0.59 15.51 -5.77
C LEU A 72 2.08 15.76 -6.00
N GLU A 73 2.90 14.75 -5.78
CA GLU A 73 4.33 14.85 -6.00
C GLU A 73 4.66 15.15 -7.45
N VAL A 74 3.98 14.50 -8.38
CA VAL A 74 4.22 14.74 -9.79
C VAL A 74 3.96 16.19 -10.17
N GLN A 75 2.98 16.83 -9.54
CA GLN A 75 2.69 18.23 -9.82
C GLN A 75 3.77 19.18 -9.34
N SER A 76 4.39 18.89 -8.22
CA SER A 76 5.44 19.76 -7.70
C SER A 76 6.81 19.36 -8.21
N VAL A 77 6.93 18.17 -8.67
CA VAL A 77 8.19 17.51 -8.92
C VAL A 77 8.75 17.70 -10.31
N SER A 78 8.00 18.24 -11.21
CA SER A 78 8.61 18.65 -12.46
C SER A 78 9.81 19.56 -12.18
N ILE A 79 10.00 19.91 -10.93
CA ILE A 79 11.05 20.81 -10.48
C ILE A 79 12.19 20.05 -9.80
N GLU A 80 11.90 18.89 -9.19
CA GLU A 80 12.87 18.19 -8.36
C GLU A 80 13.14 16.79 -8.81
N ASN A 81 14.00 16.63 -9.69
CA ASN A 81 14.36 15.43 -10.37
C ASN A 81 14.67 14.23 -9.50
N GLY A 82 13.98 13.17 -9.67
CA GLY A 82 14.42 11.86 -9.21
C GLY A 82 14.20 11.52 -7.74
N ILE A 83 14.24 12.48 -6.86
CA ILE A 83 14.07 12.26 -5.43
C ILE A 83 12.69 11.72 -5.13
N HIS A 84 11.71 12.21 -5.83
CA HIS A 84 10.32 11.85 -5.63
C HIS A 84 10.00 10.39 -5.90
N ARG A 85 10.86 9.66 -6.58
CA ARG A 85 10.61 8.24 -6.80
C ARG A 85 10.52 7.46 -5.52
N HIS A 86 11.16 7.95 -4.48
CA HIS A 86 11.09 7.32 -3.18
C HIS A 86 9.81 7.65 -2.43
N PHE A 87 9.18 8.75 -2.78
CA PHE A 87 7.99 9.21 -2.08
C PHE A 87 6.79 8.33 -2.32
N ASP A 88 6.65 7.77 -3.51
CA ASP A 88 5.54 6.87 -3.83
C ASP A 88 5.46 5.72 -2.84
N PHE A 89 6.60 5.08 -2.59
CA PHE A 89 6.64 3.95 -1.68
C PHE A 89 6.74 4.40 -0.23
N THR A 90 7.39 5.54 0.01
CA THR A 90 7.53 6.06 1.36
C THR A 90 6.17 6.39 1.98
N ASP A 91 5.29 7.01 1.22
CA ASP A 91 3.97 7.37 1.73
C ASP A 91 3.12 6.14 2.02
N MET A 92 3.17 5.14 1.15
CA MET A 92 2.48 3.88 1.37
C MET A 92 3.06 3.16 2.60
N THR A 93 4.37 3.10 2.69
CA THR A 93 5.06 2.47 3.81
C THR A 93 4.73 3.17 5.12
N ARG A 94 4.72 4.49 5.12
CA ARG A 94 4.39 5.28 6.31
C ARG A 94 2.97 4.99 6.77
N TYR A 95 2.02 4.97 5.83
CA TYR A 95 0.64 4.65 6.15
C TYR A 95 0.52 3.27 6.79
N ILE A 96 1.19 2.28 6.22
CA ILE A 96 1.17 0.92 6.76
C ILE A 96 1.73 0.89 8.17
N ARG A 97 2.86 1.52 8.41
CA ARG A 97 3.49 1.52 9.73
C ARG A 97 2.70 2.26 10.79
N GLN A 98 1.90 3.23 10.37
CA GLN A 98 1.03 3.95 11.29
C GLN A 98 -0.23 3.16 11.64
N ASN A 99 -0.66 2.24 10.79
CA ASN A 99 -1.94 1.56 10.92
C ASN A 99 -1.84 0.06 11.18
N VAL A 100 -0.66 -0.52 11.09
CA VAL A 100 -0.44 -1.94 11.36
C VAL A 100 0.44 -2.07 12.60
N ILE A 101 -0.04 -2.86 13.55
CA ILE A 101 0.71 -3.12 14.78
C ILE A 101 1.63 -4.31 14.54
N ALA A 102 2.92 -4.16 14.85
CA ALA A 102 3.86 -5.27 14.74
C ALA A 102 3.49 -6.37 15.72
N TYR A 103 3.39 -7.58 15.20
CA TYR A 103 3.04 -8.73 16.02
C TYR A 103 4.27 -9.17 16.83
N ALA A 104 4.10 -9.22 18.14
CA ALA A 104 5.12 -9.73 19.03
C ALA A 104 4.57 -10.93 19.77
N LYS A 105 5.18 -12.08 19.54
CA LYS A 105 4.79 -13.29 20.24
C LYS A 105 5.43 -13.25 21.63
N VAL A 106 4.60 -13.21 22.61
CA VAL A 106 5.04 -13.13 24.01
C VAL A 106 5.06 -14.50 24.62
#